data_4e559b33c571e54f3921238fcf619719
#
_entry.id   4e559b33c571e54f3921238fcf619719
#
_cell.length_a   1.000
_cell.length_b   1.000
_cell.length_c   1.000
_cell.angle_alpha   90.00
_cell.angle_beta   90.00
_cell.angle_gamma   90.00
#
_symmetry.space_group_name_H-M   'P 1'
#
loop_
_entity.id
_entity.type
_entity.pdbx_description
1 polymer ?
#
loop_
_entity_poly.entity_id
_entity_poly.type
_entity_poly.pdbx_seq_one_letter_code
_entity_poly.pdbx_strand_id
1 'polypeptide(L)'
;MSENKLNVIDLHKRYGEHEVLKGVSLQANAGDVISIIGSSGSGKSTFLRCINFLEKPGEGSIVVNGQTINLVRDKDGQLKVADKNQLRLLRTRLTMVFQHFNLWSHMTVLENVMEAPIQVLGLSKQEARERAVKYLAKVGIDERAQGKYPVHLSGGQQQRVSIARALAMEPEVLLFDEPTSALDPELVGEVLRIMQQLAEEGKTMVVVTHEMGFARHVSTHVIFLHQGKIEEEGAPEQLFGNPQSPRLQRFLKGSLK
;
A
#
# COMPACT_ATOMS: atom_id res chain seq x y z
N MET A 1 -10.54 22.77 3.03
CA MET A 1 -10.07 21.62 3.85
C MET A 1 -9.92 20.43 2.91
N SER A 2 -8.77 19.76 2.93
CA SER A 2 -8.55 18.56 2.12
C SER A 2 -9.49 17.45 2.60
N GLU A 3 -10.06 16.70 1.67
CA GLU A 3 -10.99 15.60 1.96
C GLU A 3 -10.22 14.43 2.61
N ASN A 4 -10.67 13.97 3.80
CA ASN A 4 -10.05 12.83 4.48
C ASN A 4 -10.41 11.52 3.76
N LYS A 5 -9.40 10.79 3.28
CA LYS A 5 -9.56 9.54 2.52
C LYS A 5 -9.41 8.31 3.41
N LEU A 6 -8.53 8.36 4.40
CA LEU A 6 -8.29 7.25 5.33
C LEU A 6 -7.97 7.81 6.71
N ASN A 7 -8.64 7.28 7.73
CA ASN A 7 -8.30 7.54 9.12
C ASN A 7 -8.25 6.20 9.88
N VAL A 8 -7.09 5.87 10.39
CA VAL A 8 -6.83 4.68 11.22
C VAL A 8 -6.57 5.17 12.63
N ILE A 9 -7.31 4.65 13.60
CA ILE A 9 -7.29 5.15 14.97
C ILE A 9 -6.94 4.00 15.91
N ASP A 10 -5.85 4.15 16.64
CA ASP A 10 -5.43 3.31 17.76
C ASP A 10 -5.42 1.81 17.43
N LEU A 11 -4.74 1.46 16.32
CA LEU A 11 -4.73 0.09 15.81
C LEU A 11 -3.77 -0.79 16.61
N HIS A 12 -4.28 -1.86 17.21
CA HIS A 12 -3.51 -2.88 17.92
C HIS A 12 -3.54 -4.22 17.20
N LYS A 13 -2.45 -4.97 17.29
CA LYS A 13 -2.36 -6.35 16.78
C LYS A 13 -1.46 -7.20 17.65
N ARG A 14 -1.95 -8.40 17.96
CA ARG A 14 -1.18 -9.43 18.71
C ARG A 14 -1.14 -10.74 17.90
N TYR A 15 -0.04 -11.46 18.06
CA TYR A 15 0.12 -12.85 17.66
C TYR A 15 0.48 -13.65 18.93
N GLY A 16 -0.48 -14.39 19.47
CA GLY A 16 -0.35 -14.99 20.79
C GLY A 16 -0.12 -13.91 21.85
N GLU A 17 0.96 -14.05 22.63
CA GLU A 17 1.33 -13.07 23.65
C GLU A 17 2.12 -11.86 23.11
N HIS A 18 2.62 -11.95 21.89
CA HIS A 18 3.45 -10.90 21.31
C HIS A 18 2.60 -9.80 20.67
N GLU A 19 2.67 -8.59 21.22
CA GLU A 19 2.00 -7.42 20.68
C GLU A 19 2.88 -6.73 19.64
N VAL A 20 2.45 -6.79 18.36
CA VAL A 20 3.18 -6.27 17.21
C VAL A 20 2.80 -4.82 16.89
N LEU A 21 1.53 -4.45 17.08
CA LEU A 21 1.05 -3.06 16.97
C LEU A 21 0.46 -2.65 18.32
N LYS A 22 0.84 -1.46 18.78
CA LYS A 22 0.58 -0.96 20.13
C LYS A 22 -0.05 0.43 20.09
N GLY A 23 -1.19 0.55 19.38
CA GLY A 23 -1.92 1.81 19.24
C GLY A 23 -1.36 2.70 18.13
N VAL A 24 -1.25 2.17 16.90
CA VAL A 24 -0.77 2.94 15.75
C VAL A 24 -1.94 3.66 15.07
N SER A 25 -1.80 4.96 14.88
CA SER A 25 -2.79 5.80 14.18
C SER A 25 -2.19 6.40 12.91
N LEU A 26 -3.04 6.67 11.90
CA LEU A 26 -2.64 7.29 10.64
C LEU A 26 -3.83 8.05 10.04
N GLN A 27 -3.59 9.25 9.54
CA GLN A 27 -4.57 10.01 8.79
C GLN A 27 -3.99 10.37 7.41
N ALA A 28 -4.74 10.06 6.34
CA ALA A 28 -4.39 10.44 4.97
C ALA A 28 -5.54 11.23 4.34
N ASN A 29 -5.22 12.40 3.83
CA ASN A 29 -6.13 13.24 3.05
C ASN A 29 -5.92 13.02 1.55
N ALA A 30 -6.82 13.54 0.73
CA ALA A 30 -6.69 13.44 -0.72
C ALA A 30 -5.35 14.02 -1.19
N GLY A 31 -4.60 13.24 -1.96
CA GLY A 31 -3.28 13.60 -2.49
C GLY A 31 -2.11 13.39 -1.54
N ASP A 32 -2.34 12.93 -0.30
CA ASP A 32 -1.24 12.63 0.63
C ASP A 32 -0.47 11.39 0.17
N VAL A 33 0.85 11.47 0.30
CA VAL A 33 1.77 10.34 0.20
C VAL A 33 2.43 10.14 1.56
N ILE A 34 2.01 9.10 2.27
CA ILE A 34 2.53 8.79 3.61
C ILE A 34 3.51 7.62 3.51
N SER A 35 4.78 7.86 3.81
CA SER A 35 5.77 6.79 3.91
C SER A 35 5.91 6.29 5.35
N ILE A 36 5.88 4.97 5.51
CA ILE A 36 6.15 4.29 6.78
C ILE A 36 7.51 3.63 6.69
N ILE A 37 8.46 4.12 7.47
CA ILE A 37 9.83 3.62 7.55
C ILE A 37 10.10 2.98 8.92
N GLY A 38 11.15 2.17 9.01
CA GLY A 38 11.54 1.51 10.26
C GLY A 38 12.24 0.19 10.02
N SER A 39 12.88 -0.34 11.06
CA SER A 39 13.62 -1.59 11.00
C SER A 39 12.72 -2.78 10.67
N SER A 40 13.31 -3.87 10.18
CA SER A 40 12.58 -5.14 10.01
C SER A 40 11.94 -5.57 11.34
N GLY A 41 10.73 -6.11 11.29
CA GLY A 41 9.98 -6.52 12.49
C GLY A 41 9.34 -5.37 13.29
N SER A 42 9.41 -4.12 12.86
CA SER A 42 8.79 -3.00 13.58
C SER A 42 7.25 -2.95 13.49
N GLY A 43 6.63 -3.79 12.63
CA GLY A 43 5.18 -3.88 12.45
C GLY A 43 4.60 -3.20 11.20
N LYS A 44 5.44 -2.62 10.32
CA LYS A 44 5.00 -1.84 9.13
C LYS A 44 4.03 -2.60 8.22
N SER A 45 4.44 -3.77 7.71
CA SER A 45 3.60 -4.60 6.83
C SER A 45 2.36 -5.13 7.55
N THR A 46 2.48 -5.47 8.84
CA THR A 46 1.34 -5.87 9.66
C THR A 46 0.32 -4.74 9.78
N PHE A 47 0.78 -3.51 10.01
CA PHE A 47 -0.09 -2.33 10.06
C PHE A 47 -0.83 -2.13 8.74
N LEU A 48 -0.12 -2.16 7.61
CA LEU A 48 -0.72 -1.99 6.29
C LEU A 48 -1.76 -3.09 5.99
N ARG A 49 -1.46 -4.34 6.35
CA ARG A 49 -2.38 -5.48 6.17
C ARG A 49 -3.59 -5.45 7.10
N CYS A 50 -3.46 -4.85 8.27
CA CYS A 50 -4.60 -4.62 9.16
C CYS A 50 -5.55 -3.57 8.60
N ILE A 51 -5.06 -2.54 7.91
CA ILE A 51 -5.89 -1.46 7.32
C ILE A 51 -6.91 -2.02 6.31
N ASN A 52 -6.53 -3.00 5.49
CA ASN A 52 -7.46 -3.62 4.51
C ASN A 52 -7.99 -5.00 4.95
N PHE A 53 -7.84 -5.35 6.23
CA PHE A 53 -8.28 -6.62 6.82
C PHE A 53 -7.75 -7.88 6.12
N LEU A 54 -6.56 -7.84 5.55
CA LEU A 54 -5.79 -9.05 5.23
C LEU A 54 -5.29 -9.71 6.52
N GLU A 55 -4.96 -8.89 7.53
CA GLU A 55 -4.74 -9.30 8.90
C GLU A 55 -5.85 -8.71 9.78
N LYS A 56 -6.37 -9.47 10.73
CA LYS A 56 -7.38 -8.98 11.66
C LYS A 56 -6.72 -8.19 12.78
N PRO A 57 -7.06 -6.93 12.97
CA PRO A 57 -6.58 -6.18 14.14
C PRO A 57 -7.22 -6.71 15.44
N GLY A 58 -6.58 -6.44 16.58
CA GLY A 58 -7.12 -6.73 17.91
C GLY A 58 -8.04 -5.64 18.41
N GLU A 59 -7.65 -4.38 18.18
CA GLU A 59 -8.38 -3.16 18.59
C GLU A 59 -8.17 -2.05 17.55
N GLY A 60 -8.93 -0.98 17.69
CA GLY A 60 -8.87 0.21 16.83
C GLY A 60 -10.06 0.36 15.92
N SER A 61 -10.06 1.43 15.15
CA SER A 61 -11.11 1.73 14.17
C SER A 61 -10.51 2.24 12.85
N ILE A 62 -11.26 2.03 11.75
CA ILE A 62 -10.87 2.45 10.41
C ILE A 62 -12.04 3.19 9.78
N VAL A 63 -11.75 4.37 9.25
CA VAL A 63 -12.70 5.22 8.52
C VAL A 63 -12.14 5.43 7.12
N VAL A 64 -12.93 5.15 6.10
CA VAL A 64 -12.56 5.35 4.70
C VAL A 64 -13.57 6.26 4.04
N ASN A 65 -13.09 7.37 3.50
CA ASN A 65 -13.93 8.37 2.83
C ASN A 65 -15.12 8.80 3.71
N GLY A 66 -14.84 9.08 4.98
CA GLY A 66 -15.84 9.49 5.99
C GLY A 66 -16.77 8.36 6.50
N GLN A 67 -16.63 7.14 5.99
CA GLN A 67 -17.44 5.99 6.41
C GLN A 67 -16.67 5.11 7.40
N THR A 68 -17.16 5.00 8.61
CA THR A 68 -16.61 4.08 9.61
C THR A 68 -16.91 2.63 9.23
N ILE A 69 -15.90 1.78 9.28
CA ILE A 69 -16.04 0.35 9.04
C ILE A 69 -16.61 -0.30 10.29
N ASN A 70 -17.75 -0.97 10.13
CA ASN A 70 -18.42 -1.66 11.24
C ASN A 70 -17.67 -2.94 11.59
N LEU A 71 -17.15 -2.98 12.81
CA LEU A 71 -16.33 -4.08 13.30
C LEU A 71 -17.09 -4.88 14.37
N VAL A 72 -16.93 -6.19 14.34
CA VAL A 72 -17.40 -7.12 15.37
C VAL A 72 -16.24 -8.02 15.79
N ARG A 73 -16.28 -8.52 17.03
CA ARG A 73 -15.30 -9.52 17.47
C ARG A 73 -15.68 -10.90 16.95
N ASP A 74 -14.68 -11.63 16.46
CA ASP A 74 -14.85 -13.04 16.16
C ASP A 74 -14.69 -13.90 17.44
N LYS A 75 -14.79 -15.24 17.29
CA LYS A 75 -14.66 -16.20 18.39
C LYS A 75 -13.28 -16.20 19.07
N ASP A 76 -12.26 -15.68 18.38
CA ASP A 76 -10.89 -15.57 18.89
C ASP A 76 -10.62 -14.16 19.47
N GLY A 77 -11.67 -13.33 19.61
CA GLY A 77 -11.61 -11.98 20.15
C GLY A 77 -11.01 -10.93 19.19
N GLN A 78 -10.65 -11.31 17.95
CA GLN A 78 -10.09 -10.40 16.96
C GLN A 78 -11.20 -9.63 16.23
N LEU A 79 -10.89 -8.42 15.79
CA LEU A 79 -11.82 -7.62 15.01
C LEU A 79 -11.93 -8.15 13.57
N LYS A 80 -13.15 -8.19 13.08
CA LYS A 80 -13.46 -8.45 11.66
C LYS A 80 -14.55 -7.51 11.20
N VAL A 81 -14.61 -7.27 9.90
CA VAL A 81 -15.71 -6.49 9.32
C VAL A 81 -17.02 -7.27 9.47
N ALA A 82 -18.03 -6.59 9.98
CA ALA A 82 -19.33 -7.21 10.31
C ALA A 82 -20.05 -7.76 9.07
N ASP A 83 -19.96 -7.05 7.94
CA ASP A 83 -20.62 -7.38 6.69
C ASP A 83 -19.59 -7.67 5.58
N LYS A 84 -19.78 -8.78 4.85
CA LYS A 84 -18.92 -9.15 3.73
C LYS A 84 -18.94 -8.13 2.57
N ASN A 85 -20.08 -7.48 2.34
CA ASN A 85 -20.19 -6.44 1.31
C ASN A 85 -19.39 -5.19 1.70
N GLN A 86 -19.42 -4.82 2.98
CA GLN A 86 -18.60 -3.73 3.49
C GLN A 86 -17.09 -4.05 3.37
N LEU A 87 -16.68 -5.30 3.66
CA LEU A 87 -15.30 -5.73 3.46
C LEU A 87 -14.87 -5.68 1.98
N ARG A 88 -15.76 -6.12 1.08
CA ARG A 88 -15.52 -6.04 -0.37
C ARG A 88 -15.37 -4.59 -0.82
N LEU A 89 -16.26 -3.70 -0.39
CA LEU A 89 -16.21 -2.28 -0.70
C LEU A 89 -14.94 -1.62 -0.13
N LEU A 90 -14.57 -1.95 1.11
CA LEU A 90 -13.32 -1.48 1.71
C LEU A 90 -12.11 -1.83 0.83
N ARG A 91 -11.97 -3.10 0.42
CA ARG A 91 -10.86 -3.58 -0.41
C ARG A 91 -10.87 -3.03 -1.84
N THR A 92 -12.02 -2.61 -2.33
CA THR A 92 -12.14 -1.87 -3.59
C THR A 92 -11.57 -0.45 -3.46
N ARG A 93 -11.83 0.21 -2.32
CA ARG A 93 -11.36 1.57 -2.03
C ARG A 93 -9.91 1.62 -1.58
N LEU A 94 -9.43 0.57 -0.91
CA LEU A 94 -8.06 0.43 -0.39
C LEU A 94 -7.37 -0.73 -1.08
N THR A 95 -6.80 -0.48 -2.25
CA THR A 95 -6.15 -1.52 -3.04
C THR A 95 -4.68 -1.65 -2.64
N MET A 96 -4.18 -2.88 -2.57
CA MET A 96 -2.83 -3.17 -2.08
C MET A 96 -1.92 -3.70 -3.18
N VAL A 97 -0.71 -3.15 -3.25
CA VAL A 97 0.42 -3.64 -4.04
C VAL A 97 1.40 -4.30 -3.09
N PHE A 98 1.76 -5.55 -3.36
CA PHE A 98 2.57 -6.38 -2.48
C PHE A 98 4.05 -6.41 -2.89
N GLN A 99 4.92 -6.78 -1.95
CA GLN A 99 6.33 -7.02 -2.17
C GLN A 99 6.58 -8.12 -3.22
N HIS A 100 5.85 -9.23 -3.12
CA HIS A 100 5.85 -10.29 -4.13
C HIS A 100 4.65 -10.06 -5.04
N PHE A 101 4.83 -9.69 -6.23
CA PHE A 101 3.88 -9.23 -7.26
C PHE A 101 2.49 -9.86 -7.23
N ASN A 102 2.36 -11.11 -6.77
CA ASN A 102 1.12 -11.88 -6.60
C ASN A 102 0.25 -11.91 -7.87
N LEU A 103 0.91 -12.00 -9.03
CA LEU A 103 0.21 -12.20 -10.29
C LEU A 103 -0.27 -13.65 -10.39
N TRP A 104 -1.46 -13.84 -10.96
CA TRP A 104 -1.98 -15.17 -11.29
C TRP A 104 -1.19 -15.75 -12.45
N SER A 105 -0.41 -16.80 -12.21
CA SER A 105 0.52 -17.40 -13.17
C SER A 105 -0.16 -18.05 -14.38
N HIS A 106 -1.43 -18.44 -14.22
CA HIS A 106 -2.26 -19.06 -15.27
C HIS A 106 -3.03 -18.05 -16.12
N MET A 107 -2.91 -16.76 -15.82
CA MET A 107 -3.53 -15.66 -16.55
C MET A 107 -2.48 -14.83 -17.27
N THR A 108 -2.82 -14.30 -18.43
CA THR A 108 -1.99 -13.32 -19.14
C THR A 108 -1.89 -12.01 -18.35
N VAL A 109 -0.98 -11.13 -18.74
CA VAL A 109 -0.83 -9.78 -18.17
C VAL A 109 -2.15 -9.01 -18.25
N LEU A 110 -2.81 -9.02 -19.41
CA LEU A 110 -4.08 -8.34 -19.60
C LEU A 110 -5.18 -8.91 -18.70
N GLU A 111 -5.31 -10.23 -18.65
CA GLU A 111 -6.29 -10.91 -17.79
C GLU A 111 -6.07 -10.63 -16.31
N ASN A 112 -4.80 -10.61 -15.84
CA ASN A 112 -4.46 -10.23 -14.46
C ASN A 112 -4.99 -8.85 -14.07
N VAL A 113 -5.04 -7.90 -15.01
CA VAL A 113 -5.52 -6.53 -14.75
C VAL A 113 -7.03 -6.43 -14.93
N MET A 114 -7.63 -7.23 -15.81
CA MET A 114 -9.07 -7.21 -16.09
C MET A 114 -9.92 -7.92 -15.02
N GLU A 115 -9.37 -8.95 -14.36
CA GLU A 115 -10.15 -9.89 -13.55
C GLU A 115 -10.91 -9.19 -12.41
N ALA A 116 -10.24 -8.39 -11.61
CA ALA A 116 -10.89 -7.70 -10.50
C ALA A 116 -11.94 -6.66 -10.95
N PRO A 117 -11.72 -5.82 -11.96
CA PRO A 117 -12.77 -4.98 -12.54
C PRO A 117 -14.01 -5.75 -12.99
N ILE A 118 -13.88 -6.92 -13.59
CA ILE A 118 -15.02 -7.76 -14.00
C ILE A 118 -15.73 -8.35 -12.77
N GLN A 119 -14.99 -9.05 -11.90
CA GLN A 119 -15.58 -9.84 -10.82
C GLN A 119 -16.05 -9.00 -9.63
N VAL A 120 -15.39 -7.87 -9.37
CA VAL A 120 -15.66 -7.05 -8.19
C VAL A 120 -16.49 -5.82 -8.51
N LEU A 121 -16.15 -5.10 -9.60
CA LEU A 121 -16.87 -3.89 -10.03
C LEU A 121 -18.04 -4.20 -10.95
N GLY A 122 -18.13 -5.42 -11.51
CA GLY A 122 -19.20 -5.83 -12.43
C GLY A 122 -19.09 -5.19 -13.80
N LEU A 123 -17.90 -4.75 -14.22
CA LEU A 123 -17.71 -4.18 -15.54
C LEU A 123 -17.87 -5.24 -16.63
N SER A 124 -18.37 -4.82 -17.78
CA SER A 124 -18.34 -5.65 -18.97
C SER A 124 -16.89 -6.01 -19.35
N LYS A 125 -16.73 -7.11 -20.07
CA LYS A 125 -15.39 -7.53 -20.53
C LYS A 125 -14.71 -6.47 -21.40
N GLN A 126 -15.47 -5.70 -22.17
CA GLN A 126 -14.95 -4.63 -23.00
C GLN A 126 -14.48 -3.45 -22.15
N GLU A 127 -15.28 -2.95 -21.21
CA GLU A 127 -14.90 -1.86 -20.30
C GLU A 127 -13.69 -2.22 -19.46
N ALA A 128 -13.65 -3.46 -18.94
CA ALA A 128 -12.50 -3.95 -18.17
C ALA A 128 -11.22 -4.02 -19.03
N ARG A 129 -11.33 -4.41 -20.32
CA ARG A 129 -10.21 -4.43 -21.25
C ARG A 129 -9.69 -3.01 -21.54
N GLU A 130 -10.57 -2.08 -21.86
CA GLU A 130 -10.20 -0.68 -22.13
C GLU A 130 -9.50 -0.06 -20.92
N ARG A 131 -10.02 -0.31 -19.72
CA ARG A 131 -9.43 0.12 -18.45
C ARG A 131 -8.07 -0.52 -18.20
N ALA A 132 -7.94 -1.83 -18.42
CA ALA A 132 -6.69 -2.55 -18.26
C ALA A 132 -5.60 -2.06 -19.21
N VAL A 133 -5.92 -1.87 -20.50
CA VAL A 133 -4.99 -1.33 -21.50
C VAL A 133 -4.52 0.07 -21.11
N LYS A 134 -5.43 0.93 -20.66
CA LYS A 134 -5.10 2.28 -20.16
C LYS A 134 -4.07 2.24 -19.03
N TYR A 135 -4.28 1.39 -18.02
CA TYR A 135 -3.40 1.34 -16.86
C TYR A 135 -2.10 0.57 -17.13
N LEU A 136 -2.11 -0.43 -18.02
CA LEU A 136 -0.89 -1.08 -18.49
C LEU A 136 0.02 -0.11 -19.27
N ALA A 137 -0.57 0.69 -20.17
CA ALA A 137 0.16 1.74 -20.87
C ALA A 137 0.75 2.77 -19.89
N LYS A 138 -0.03 3.18 -18.87
CA LYS A 138 0.40 4.11 -17.83
C LYS A 138 1.64 3.65 -17.07
N VAL A 139 1.77 2.37 -16.81
CA VAL A 139 2.95 1.78 -16.14
C VAL A 139 4.04 1.32 -17.13
N GLY A 140 3.94 1.68 -18.40
CA GLY A 140 4.94 1.37 -19.42
C GLY A 140 4.98 -0.12 -19.83
N ILE A 141 3.85 -0.80 -19.78
CA ILE A 141 3.70 -2.17 -20.33
C ILE A 141 3.08 -2.07 -21.71
N ASP A 142 3.85 -2.43 -22.72
CA ASP A 142 3.45 -2.36 -24.13
C ASP A 142 2.40 -3.43 -24.53
N GLU A 143 1.77 -3.25 -25.68
CA GLU A 143 0.76 -4.19 -26.19
C GLU A 143 1.31 -5.62 -26.38
N ARG A 144 2.59 -5.75 -26.76
CA ARG A 144 3.22 -7.06 -27.01
C ARG A 144 3.36 -7.86 -25.72
N ALA A 145 3.48 -7.17 -24.57
CA ALA A 145 3.56 -7.81 -23.28
C ALA A 145 2.19 -8.23 -22.72
N GLN A 146 1.09 -7.63 -23.19
CA GLN A 146 -0.25 -7.87 -22.65
C GLN A 146 -0.74 -9.32 -22.80
N GLY A 147 -0.32 -10.00 -23.88
CA GLY A 147 -0.63 -11.42 -24.11
C GLY A 147 0.34 -12.40 -23.46
N LYS A 148 1.41 -11.93 -22.80
CA LYS A 148 2.39 -12.80 -22.12
C LYS A 148 1.86 -13.23 -20.75
N TYR A 149 2.41 -14.34 -20.25
CA TYR A 149 2.21 -14.79 -18.88
C TYR A 149 3.27 -14.21 -17.94
N PRO A 150 3.01 -14.09 -16.62
CA PRO A 150 3.96 -13.51 -15.66
C PRO A 150 5.37 -14.11 -15.71
N VAL A 151 5.49 -15.40 -15.96
CA VAL A 151 6.79 -16.11 -16.06
C VAL A 151 7.71 -15.56 -17.17
N HIS A 152 7.14 -14.89 -18.17
CA HIS A 152 7.90 -14.30 -19.29
C HIS A 152 8.25 -12.81 -19.06
N LEU A 153 8.00 -12.29 -17.86
CA LEU A 153 8.27 -10.90 -17.51
C LEU A 153 9.44 -10.80 -16.54
N SER A 154 10.21 -9.70 -16.62
CA SER A 154 11.16 -9.35 -15.56
C SER A 154 10.43 -9.02 -14.25
N GLY A 155 11.14 -9.06 -13.11
CA GLY A 155 10.56 -8.66 -11.81
C GLY A 155 9.98 -7.25 -11.83
N GLY A 156 10.69 -6.29 -12.43
CA GLY A 156 10.20 -4.92 -12.59
C GLY A 156 8.94 -4.82 -13.45
N GLN A 157 8.86 -5.61 -14.55
CA GLN A 157 7.63 -5.69 -15.34
C GLN A 157 6.47 -6.30 -14.55
N GLN A 158 6.70 -7.39 -13.80
CA GLN A 158 5.68 -8.00 -12.97
C GLN A 158 5.16 -7.02 -11.91
N GLN A 159 6.04 -6.25 -11.27
CA GLN A 159 5.62 -5.24 -10.29
C GLN A 159 4.82 -4.11 -10.96
N ARG A 160 5.22 -3.65 -12.14
CA ARG A 160 4.45 -2.65 -12.89
C ARG A 160 3.05 -3.17 -13.27
N VAL A 161 2.92 -4.44 -13.65
CA VAL A 161 1.62 -5.08 -13.88
C VAL A 161 0.80 -5.16 -12.58
N SER A 162 1.42 -5.46 -11.44
CA SER A 162 0.77 -5.44 -10.12
C SER A 162 0.22 -4.05 -9.78
N ILE A 163 0.98 -2.99 -10.07
CA ILE A 163 0.52 -1.59 -9.92
C ILE A 163 -0.64 -1.29 -10.87
N ALA A 164 -0.56 -1.69 -12.14
CA ALA A 164 -1.66 -1.49 -13.09
C ALA A 164 -2.95 -2.21 -12.65
N ARG A 165 -2.84 -3.43 -12.11
CA ARG A 165 -3.96 -4.18 -11.54
C ARG A 165 -4.61 -3.43 -10.37
N ALA A 166 -3.80 -2.84 -9.49
CA ALA A 166 -4.31 -2.02 -8.39
C ALA A 166 -5.01 -0.76 -8.91
N LEU A 167 -4.41 -0.05 -9.88
CA LEU A 167 -4.97 1.17 -10.49
C LEU A 167 -6.27 0.91 -11.25
N ALA A 168 -6.43 -0.27 -11.86
CA ALA A 168 -7.64 -0.65 -12.60
C ALA A 168 -8.90 -0.73 -11.72
N MET A 169 -8.74 -0.83 -10.41
CA MET A 169 -9.83 -0.73 -9.43
C MET A 169 -10.24 0.72 -9.14
N GLU A 170 -9.47 1.71 -9.58
CA GLU A 170 -9.67 3.15 -9.34
C GLU A 170 -9.88 3.46 -7.84
N PRO A 171 -8.95 3.02 -6.96
CA PRO A 171 -9.11 3.11 -5.52
C PRO A 171 -9.00 4.55 -5.00
N GLU A 172 -9.55 4.78 -3.80
CA GLU A 172 -9.38 6.02 -3.03
C GLU A 172 -7.96 6.15 -2.47
N VAL A 173 -7.38 5.03 -2.00
CA VAL A 173 -6.02 4.97 -1.44
C VAL A 173 -5.30 3.73 -1.98
N LEU A 174 -4.07 3.91 -2.41
CA LEU A 174 -3.15 2.84 -2.76
C LEU A 174 -2.26 2.50 -1.56
N LEU A 175 -2.21 1.23 -1.18
CA LEU A 175 -1.36 0.72 -0.12
C LEU A 175 -0.20 -0.05 -0.76
N PHE A 176 1.04 0.34 -0.48
CA PHE A 176 2.24 -0.31 -1.01
C PHE A 176 3.02 -0.98 0.12
N ASP A 177 3.16 -2.31 0.08
CA ASP A 177 3.93 -3.09 1.05
C ASP A 177 5.29 -3.45 0.45
N GLU A 178 6.30 -2.63 0.71
CA GLU A 178 7.69 -2.81 0.24
C GLU A 178 7.79 -3.11 -1.27
N PRO A 179 7.27 -2.25 -2.16
CA PRO A 179 7.06 -2.57 -3.58
C PRO A 179 8.34 -2.83 -4.38
N THR A 180 9.51 -2.48 -3.84
CA THR A 180 10.82 -2.63 -4.51
C THR A 180 11.71 -3.71 -3.90
N SER A 181 11.37 -4.25 -2.72
CA SER A 181 12.26 -5.14 -1.94
C SER A 181 12.55 -6.49 -2.60
N ALA A 182 11.71 -6.93 -3.55
CA ALA A 182 11.90 -8.18 -4.29
C ALA A 182 12.52 -7.96 -5.70
N LEU A 183 13.00 -6.75 -5.99
CA LEU A 183 13.55 -6.38 -7.29
C LEU A 183 15.08 -6.32 -7.25
N ASP A 184 15.70 -6.62 -8.40
CA ASP A 184 17.08 -6.29 -8.63
C ASP A 184 17.28 -4.77 -8.58
N PRO A 185 18.42 -4.27 -8.03
CA PRO A 185 18.65 -2.83 -7.82
C PRO A 185 18.47 -1.98 -9.09
N GLU A 186 18.81 -2.50 -10.26
CA GLU A 186 18.66 -1.82 -11.55
C GLU A 186 17.20 -1.58 -11.96
N LEU A 187 16.24 -2.39 -11.44
CA LEU A 187 14.82 -2.30 -11.74
C LEU A 187 14.04 -1.43 -10.76
N VAL A 188 14.62 -1.12 -9.59
CA VAL A 188 13.98 -0.31 -8.53
C VAL A 188 13.57 1.07 -9.06
N GLY A 189 14.47 1.74 -9.79
CA GLY A 189 14.23 3.10 -10.29
C GLY A 189 13.01 3.22 -11.23
N GLU A 190 12.67 2.17 -11.98
CA GLU A 190 11.49 2.18 -12.85
C GLU A 190 10.18 2.19 -12.05
N VAL A 191 10.12 1.38 -10.99
CA VAL A 191 8.94 1.30 -10.11
C VAL A 191 8.78 2.59 -9.31
N LEU A 192 9.88 3.14 -8.76
CA LEU A 192 9.83 4.41 -8.01
C LEU A 192 9.38 5.58 -8.88
N ARG A 193 9.79 5.65 -10.15
CA ARG A 193 9.32 6.68 -11.09
C ARG A 193 7.81 6.61 -11.31
N ILE A 194 7.24 5.42 -11.44
CA ILE A 194 5.78 5.26 -11.56
C ILE A 194 5.09 5.75 -10.30
N MET A 195 5.60 5.38 -9.12
CA MET A 195 5.02 5.83 -7.85
C MET A 195 5.11 7.35 -7.69
N GLN A 196 6.22 7.97 -8.13
CA GLN A 196 6.35 9.43 -8.15
C GLN A 196 5.34 10.06 -9.10
N GLN A 197 5.14 9.55 -10.31
CA GLN A 197 4.12 10.04 -11.24
C GLN A 197 2.71 9.95 -10.65
N LEU A 198 2.40 8.87 -9.92
CA LEU A 198 1.12 8.73 -9.23
C LEU A 198 0.94 9.79 -8.13
N ALA A 199 2.02 10.12 -7.41
CA ALA A 199 2.02 11.21 -6.42
C ALA A 199 1.76 12.57 -7.08
N GLU A 200 2.45 12.87 -8.17
CA GLU A 200 2.29 14.10 -8.96
C GLU A 200 0.86 14.25 -9.54
N GLU A 201 0.19 13.14 -9.83
CA GLU A 201 -1.22 13.11 -10.24
C GLU A 201 -2.21 13.23 -9.08
N GLY A 202 -1.74 13.41 -7.86
CA GLY A 202 -2.56 13.57 -6.67
C GLY A 202 -3.19 12.27 -6.15
N LYS A 203 -2.62 11.10 -6.46
CA LYS A 203 -3.05 9.83 -5.87
C LYS A 203 -2.69 9.77 -4.40
N THR A 204 -3.64 9.39 -3.55
CA THR A 204 -3.41 9.16 -2.12
C THR A 204 -2.73 7.80 -1.93
N MET A 205 -1.61 7.77 -1.24
CA MET A 205 -0.80 6.56 -1.07
C MET A 205 -0.31 6.41 0.37
N VAL A 206 -0.28 5.17 0.86
CA VAL A 206 0.43 4.77 2.09
C VAL A 206 1.48 3.73 1.68
N VAL A 207 2.74 4.03 1.92
CA VAL A 207 3.87 3.28 1.36
C VAL A 207 4.78 2.80 2.48
N VAL A 208 4.86 1.50 2.70
CA VAL A 208 5.93 0.88 3.50
C VAL A 208 7.14 0.74 2.59
N THR A 209 8.26 1.36 2.94
CA THR A 209 9.44 1.38 2.08
C THR A 209 10.75 1.42 2.84
N HIS A 210 11.81 0.91 2.21
CA HIS A 210 13.20 1.07 2.58
C HIS A 210 13.93 2.08 1.67
N GLU A 211 13.24 2.66 0.70
CA GLU A 211 13.78 3.65 -0.24
C GLU A 211 13.73 5.04 0.40
N MET A 212 14.80 5.40 1.14
CA MET A 212 14.85 6.68 1.89
C MET A 212 14.80 7.89 0.96
N GLY A 213 15.35 7.77 -0.27
CA GLY A 213 15.26 8.81 -1.29
C GLY A 213 13.81 9.09 -1.70
N PHE A 214 13.00 8.05 -1.93
CA PHE A 214 11.57 8.18 -2.19
C PHE A 214 10.84 8.81 -1.01
N ALA A 215 11.03 8.27 0.20
CA ALA A 215 10.39 8.79 1.41
C ALA A 215 10.71 10.27 1.65
N ARG A 216 11.93 10.71 1.35
CA ARG A 216 12.36 12.09 1.53
C ARG A 216 11.81 13.07 0.50
N HIS A 217 11.72 12.67 -0.78
CA HIS A 217 11.44 13.61 -1.87
C HIS A 217 10.00 13.54 -2.41
N VAL A 218 9.28 12.44 -2.16
CA VAL A 218 7.94 12.21 -2.72
C VAL A 218 6.85 12.26 -1.65
N SER A 219 7.18 11.93 -0.39
CA SER A 219 6.18 11.90 0.67
C SER A 219 5.75 13.29 1.11
N THR A 220 4.46 13.42 1.48
CA THR A 220 3.92 14.58 2.20
C THR A 220 4.10 14.43 3.70
N HIS A 221 4.15 13.20 4.19
CA HIS A 221 4.33 12.86 5.60
C HIS A 221 5.13 11.56 5.75
N VAL A 222 5.94 11.45 6.77
CA VAL A 222 6.74 10.25 7.07
C VAL A 222 6.51 9.81 8.51
N ILE A 223 6.30 8.51 8.69
CA ILE A 223 6.12 7.86 10.00
C ILE A 223 7.29 6.90 10.22
N PHE A 224 8.04 7.11 11.29
CA PHE A 224 9.05 6.15 11.75
C PHE A 224 8.44 5.21 12.80
N LEU A 225 8.23 3.95 12.40
CA LEU A 225 7.66 2.92 13.25
C LEU A 225 8.78 2.12 13.94
N HIS A 226 8.70 2.01 15.26
CA HIS A 226 9.64 1.23 16.06
C HIS A 226 8.91 0.37 17.11
N GLN A 227 9.15 -0.95 17.13
CA GLN A 227 8.56 -1.89 18.08
C GLN A 227 7.04 -1.75 18.25
N GLY A 228 6.33 -1.55 17.14
CA GLY A 228 4.88 -1.45 17.10
C GLY A 228 4.30 -0.11 17.52
N LYS A 229 5.12 0.95 17.68
CA LYS A 229 4.69 2.32 18.00
C LYS A 229 5.27 3.32 17.01
N ILE A 230 4.57 4.43 16.85
CA ILE A 230 5.13 5.60 16.17
C ILE A 230 6.16 6.21 17.12
N GLU A 231 7.42 6.18 16.73
CA GLU A 231 8.52 6.78 17.49
C GLU A 231 8.68 8.25 17.15
N GLU A 232 8.56 8.59 15.87
CA GLU A 232 8.60 9.97 15.37
C GLU A 232 7.85 10.04 14.04
N GLU A 233 7.17 11.16 13.80
CA GLU A 233 6.50 11.42 12.52
C GLU A 233 6.50 12.91 12.19
N GLY A 234 6.38 13.24 10.91
CA GLY A 234 6.34 14.63 10.47
C GLY A 234 6.60 14.80 8.98
N ALA A 235 6.78 16.07 8.59
CA ALA A 235 7.20 16.41 7.23
C ALA A 235 8.59 15.83 6.91
N PRO A 236 8.82 15.36 5.66
CA PRO A 236 10.10 14.76 5.28
C PRO A 236 11.32 15.62 5.61
N GLU A 237 11.25 16.92 5.34
CA GLU A 237 12.37 17.85 5.59
C GLU A 237 12.77 17.87 7.06
N GLN A 238 11.79 17.84 7.96
CA GLN A 238 12.02 17.82 9.41
C GLN A 238 12.57 16.47 9.85
N LEU A 239 11.93 15.38 9.45
CA LEU A 239 12.24 14.02 9.93
C LEU A 239 13.61 13.55 9.42
N PHE A 240 13.98 13.87 8.17
CA PHE A 240 15.30 13.53 7.61
C PHE A 240 16.39 14.57 7.91
N GLY A 241 16.02 15.86 8.06
CA GLY A 241 16.98 16.94 8.28
C GLY A 241 17.33 17.18 9.75
N ASN A 242 16.38 16.99 10.65
CA ASN A 242 16.55 17.25 12.09
C ASN A 242 15.78 16.21 12.94
N PRO A 243 16.09 14.91 12.82
CA PRO A 243 15.42 13.86 13.59
C PRO A 243 15.67 14.05 15.10
N GLN A 244 14.59 14.01 15.89
CA GLN A 244 14.64 14.20 17.34
C GLN A 244 14.93 12.90 18.09
N SER A 245 14.38 11.77 17.60
CA SER A 245 14.60 10.47 18.23
C SER A 245 16.05 9.97 17.99
N PRO A 246 16.80 9.62 19.05
CA PRO A 246 18.10 8.97 18.89
C PRO A 246 18.05 7.65 18.13
N ARG A 247 16.89 7.00 18.09
CA ARG A 247 16.66 5.75 17.33
C ARG A 247 16.53 6.05 15.85
N LEU A 248 15.76 7.09 15.49
CA LEU A 248 15.63 7.53 14.11
C LEU A 248 16.99 8.00 13.57
N GLN A 249 17.75 8.77 14.33
CA GLN A 249 19.11 9.20 13.96
C GLN A 249 20.01 8.00 13.62
N ARG A 250 20.00 6.95 14.45
CA ARG A 250 20.77 5.72 14.20
C ARG A 250 20.26 4.96 12.98
N PHE A 251 18.94 4.86 12.83
CA PHE A 251 18.31 4.21 11.68
C PHE A 251 18.72 4.89 10.36
N LEU A 252 18.63 6.21 10.29
CA LEU A 252 18.98 6.98 9.09
C LEU A 252 20.49 6.87 8.76
N LYS A 253 21.37 6.90 9.77
CA LYS A 253 22.83 6.70 9.55
C LYS A 253 23.15 5.32 8.97
N GLY A 254 22.37 4.30 9.27
CA GLY A 254 22.53 2.95 8.73
C GLY A 254 21.93 2.77 7.34
N SER A 255 20.87 3.50 7.02
CA SER A 255 20.10 3.35 5.77
C SER A 255 20.58 4.30 4.65
N LEU A 256 21.40 5.31 4.95
CA LEU A 256 21.95 6.28 3.99
C LEU A 256 23.37 5.92 3.52
N LYS A 257 23.88 4.74 3.90
CA LYS A 257 25.11 4.17 3.39
C LYS A 257 24.81 3.27 2.20
#